data_6801fdca4ef5a3349a894e62571669ff
#
_entry.id   6801fdca4ef5a3349a894e62571669ff
#
_cell.length_a   1.000
_cell.length_b   1.000
_cell.length_c   1.000
_cell.angle_alpha   90.00
_cell.angle_beta   90.00
_cell.angle_gamma   90.00
#
_symmetry.space_group_name_H-M   'P 1'
#
loop_
_entity.id
_entity.type
_entity.pdbx_description
1 polymer ?
#
loop_
_entity_poly.entity_id
_entity_poly.type
_entity_poly.pdbx_seq_one_letter_code
_entity_poly.pdbx_strand_id
1 'polypeptide(L)'
;ELGVERVVPEEDWERRTKLSFEREMLSLYVSDHPLRGMESILEAERDVPLARLVSEDGPREGTVTVVGMVTQIVRRTTKNGDIWASVTIEDLDATFNVACFPKVYQRIEPLLATDAILKIRGRLRERDETVEMSASDVWLLDIRDNDSLPVTVQMHQTRCTRPVVEQLRAVLRNHPG
;
A
#
# COMPACT_ATOMS: atom_id res chain seq x y z
N GLU A 1 -10.36 42.80 -28.12
CA GLU A 1 -10.52 41.42 -27.59
C GLU A 1 -9.29 40.63 -27.96
N LEU A 2 -8.36 40.48 -27.01
CA LEU A 2 -7.20 39.59 -27.14
C LEU A 2 -7.64 38.21 -26.66
N GLY A 3 -8.04 37.32 -27.60
CA GLY A 3 -8.27 35.92 -27.33
C GLY A 3 -6.94 35.24 -26.95
N VAL A 4 -6.73 35.02 -25.70
CA VAL A 4 -5.63 34.15 -25.24
C VAL A 4 -6.11 32.71 -25.41
N GLU A 5 -5.72 32.09 -26.50
CA GLU A 5 -5.87 30.67 -26.72
C GLU A 5 -4.92 29.96 -25.72
N ARG A 6 -5.49 29.40 -24.66
CA ARG A 6 -4.75 28.54 -23.73
C ARG A 6 -4.54 27.20 -24.42
N VAL A 7 -3.35 27.01 -24.95
CA VAL A 7 -2.89 25.66 -25.35
C VAL A 7 -2.63 24.88 -24.07
N VAL A 8 -3.57 24.02 -23.70
CA VAL A 8 -3.36 23.02 -22.65
C VAL A 8 -2.54 21.91 -23.29
N PRO A 9 -1.34 21.56 -22.77
CA PRO A 9 -0.60 20.42 -23.27
C PRO A 9 -1.45 19.16 -23.15
N GLU A 10 -1.56 18.36 -24.19
CA GLU A 10 -2.28 17.08 -24.18
C GLU A 10 -1.51 15.97 -23.45
N GLU A 11 -0.27 16.21 -23.05
CA GLU A 11 0.50 15.26 -22.25
C GLU A 11 0.03 15.30 -20.78
N ASP A 12 -0.66 14.24 -20.37
CA ASP A 12 -0.99 14.03 -18.95
C ASP A 12 0.29 13.65 -18.19
N TRP A 13 0.43 14.17 -16.99
CA TRP A 13 1.60 13.85 -16.17
C TRP A 13 1.57 12.38 -15.78
N GLU A 14 2.76 11.78 -15.64
CA GLU A 14 2.86 10.45 -15.07
C GLU A 14 2.06 10.36 -13.77
N ARG A 15 1.33 9.27 -13.59
CA ARG A 15 0.41 9.06 -12.45
C ARG A 15 1.03 9.42 -11.10
N ARG A 16 2.28 9.05 -10.87
CA ARG A 16 3.02 9.37 -9.62
C ARG A 16 3.20 10.87 -9.43
N THR A 17 3.61 11.57 -10.47
CA THR A 17 3.81 13.02 -10.45
C THR A 17 2.50 13.74 -10.15
N LYS A 18 1.40 13.30 -10.77
CA LYS A 18 0.06 13.84 -10.52
C LYS A 18 -0.38 13.64 -9.08
N LEU A 19 -0.24 12.41 -8.55
CA LEU A 19 -0.58 12.09 -7.18
C LEU A 19 0.29 12.85 -6.15
N SER A 20 1.59 13.05 -6.44
CA SER A 20 2.46 13.83 -5.55
C SER A 20 2.06 15.29 -5.49
N PHE A 21 1.68 15.90 -6.63
CA PHE A 21 1.16 17.27 -6.66
C PHE A 21 -0.21 17.41 -6.00
N GLU A 22 -1.10 16.45 -6.19
CA GLU A 22 -2.40 16.44 -5.50
C GLU A 22 -2.19 16.41 -3.98
N ARG A 23 -1.29 15.55 -3.50
CA ARG A 23 -0.95 15.47 -2.08
C ARG A 23 -0.32 16.76 -1.55
N GLU A 24 0.64 17.32 -2.29
CA GLU A 24 1.32 18.55 -1.89
C GLU A 24 0.37 19.76 -1.85
N MET A 25 -0.49 19.90 -2.85
CA MET A 25 -1.35 21.08 -2.98
C MET A 25 -2.69 20.94 -2.27
N LEU A 26 -3.28 19.76 -2.23
CA LEU A 26 -4.64 19.53 -1.73
C LEU A 26 -4.64 18.73 -0.41
N SER A 27 -3.50 18.20 0.00
CA SER A 27 -3.34 17.29 1.15
C SER A 27 -4.18 16.02 1.07
N LEU A 28 -4.63 15.65 -0.13
CA LEU A 28 -5.39 14.44 -0.40
C LEU A 28 -5.17 13.97 -1.84
N TYR A 29 -5.47 12.71 -2.12
CA TYR A 29 -5.43 12.12 -3.45
C TYR A 29 -6.82 12.24 -4.09
N VAL A 30 -6.91 12.94 -5.23
CA VAL A 30 -8.18 13.20 -5.93
C VAL A 30 -8.35 12.28 -7.13
N SER A 31 -7.27 12.06 -7.87
CA SER A 31 -7.35 11.31 -9.14
C SER A 31 -7.39 9.81 -8.94
N ASP A 32 -6.67 9.28 -7.94
CA ASP A 32 -6.58 7.84 -7.70
C ASP A 32 -5.90 7.51 -6.36
N HIS A 33 -6.10 6.28 -5.86
CA HIS A 33 -5.40 5.80 -4.66
C HIS A 33 -3.98 5.34 -5.03
N PRO A 34 -2.93 5.70 -4.24
CA PRO A 34 -1.55 5.30 -4.53
C PRO A 34 -1.34 3.79 -4.65
N LEU A 35 -2.11 2.99 -3.91
CA LEU A 35 -2.03 1.53 -3.93
C LEU A 35 -2.83 0.86 -5.05
N ARG A 36 -3.57 1.62 -5.88
CA ARG A 36 -4.31 1.05 -7.01
C ARG A 36 -3.36 0.52 -8.07
N GLY A 37 -3.66 -0.69 -8.57
CA GLY A 37 -2.79 -1.43 -9.49
C GLY A 37 -1.72 -2.26 -8.81
N MET A 38 -1.71 -2.27 -7.46
CA MET A 38 -0.78 -3.05 -6.63
C MET A 38 -1.50 -4.19 -5.87
N GLU A 39 -2.75 -4.47 -6.22
CA GLU A 39 -3.63 -5.40 -5.51
C GLU A 39 -2.98 -6.79 -5.36
N SER A 40 -2.34 -7.30 -6.42
CA SER A 40 -1.68 -8.60 -6.39
C SER A 40 -0.47 -8.65 -5.46
N ILE A 41 0.25 -7.51 -5.33
CA ILE A 41 1.39 -7.41 -4.39
C ILE A 41 0.85 -7.36 -2.97
N LEU A 42 -0.17 -6.54 -2.74
CA LEU A 42 -0.79 -6.44 -1.42
C LEU A 42 -1.32 -7.80 -0.95
N GLU A 43 -1.96 -8.57 -1.84
CA GLU A 43 -2.47 -9.90 -1.54
C GLU A 43 -1.35 -10.93 -1.25
N ALA A 44 -0.23 -10.85 -1.95
CA ALA A 44 0.91 -11.74 -1.73
C ALA A 44 1.64 -11.46 -0.40
N GLU A 45 1.61 -10.20 0.06
CA GLU A 45 2.38 -9.74 1.21
C GLU A 45 1.57 -9.67 2.52
N ARG A 46 0.25 -9.85 2.47
CA ARG A 46 -0.64 -9.80 3.64
C ARG A 46 -1.36 -11.12 3.90
N ASP A 47 -1.63 -11.41 5.17
CA ASP A 47 -2.51 -12.53 5.56
C ASP A 47 -3.99 -12.12 5.51
N VAL A 48 -4.27 -10.83 5.81
CA VAL A 48 -5.63 -10.29 5.96
C VAL A 48 -5.69 -8.87 5.42
N PRO A 49 -6.69 -8.52 4.57
CA PRO A 49 -6.94 -7.13 4.18
C PRO A 49 -7.48 -6.32 5.37
N LEU A 50 -7.24 -4.99 5.37
CA LEU A 50 -7.67 -4.14 6.48
C LEU A 50 -9.19 -4.13 6.65
N ALA A 51 -9.95 -4.22 5.56
CA ALA A 51 -11.41 -4.31 5.60
C ALA A 51 -11.92 -5.49 6.45
N ARG A 52 -11.18 -6.61 6.47
CA ARG A 52 -11.54 -7.76 7.32
C ARG A 52 -11.27 -7.51 8.80
N LEU A 53 -10.31 -6.66 9.16
CA LEU A 53 -10.04 -6.32 10.57
C LEU A 53 -11.11 -5.42 11.15
N VAL A 54 -11.75 -4.60 10.33
CA VAL A 54 -12.84 -3.70 10.76
C VAL A 54 -14.22 -4.32 10.62
N SER A 55 -14.34 -5.47 9.95
CA SER A 55 -15.62 -6.17 9.80
C SER A 55 -15.98 -6.99 11.04
N GLU A 56 -17.29 -7.19 11.27
CA GLU A 56 -17.78 -8.00 12.41
C GLU A 56 -17.31 -9.45 12.34
N ASP A 57 -17.20 -10.02 11.14
CA ASP A 57 -16.78 -11.40 10.89
C ASP A 57 -15.25 -11.56 10.77
N GLY A 58 -14.49 -10.50 11.05
CA GLY A 58 -13.03 -10.51 10.94
C GLY A 58 -12.33 -11.22 12.11
N PRO A 59 -11.03 -11.49 11.97
CA PRO A 59 -10.25 -12.05 13.08
C PRO A 59 -10.16 -11.06 14.23
N ARG A 60 -10.46 -11.52 15.43
CA ARG A 60 -10.44 -10.72 16.67
C ARG A 60 -9.19 -10.93 17.50
N GLU A 61 -8.54 -12.08 17.34
CA GLU A 61 -7.35 -12.47 18.07
C GLU A 61 -6.34 -13.17 17.17
N GLY A 62 -5.11 -13.33 17.65
CA GLY A 62 -4.04 -14.01 16.94
C GLY A 62 -2.98 -13.06 16.38
N THR A 63 -2.09 -13.61 15.57
CA THR A 63 -1.04 -12.84 14.89
C THR A 63 -1.34 -12.83 13.42
N VAL A 64 -1.36 -11.64 12.83
CA VAL A 64 -1.62 -11.43 11.40
C VAL A 64 -0.59 -10.48 10.80
N THR A 65 -0.43 -10.58 9.49
CA THR A 65 0.34 -9.65 8.69
C THR A 65 -0.61 -8.81 7.84
N VAL A 66 -0.45 -7.50 7.90
CA VAL A 66 -1.20 -6.55 7.09
C VAL A 66 -0.25 -5.68 6.28
N VAL A 67 -0.75 -5.12 5.18
CA VAL A 67 -0.03 -4.13 4.38
C VAL A 67 -0.91 -2.92 4.20
N GLY A 68 -0.31 -1.74 4.33
CA GLY A 68 -1.03 -0.49 4.11
C GLY A 68 -0.07 0.70 4.01
N MET A 69 -0.58 1.78 3.46
CA MET A 69 0.11 3.06 3.38
C MET A 69 -0.12 3.86 4.65
N VAL A 70 0.93 4.46 5.18
CA VAL A 70 0.85 5.31 6.39
C VAL A 70 0.18 6.63 6.05
N THR A 71 -0.94 6.91 6.70
CA THR A 71 -1.66 8.19 6.56
C THR A 71 -1.45 9.12 7.74
N GLN A 72 -1.26 8.56 8.95
CA GLN A 72 -1.07 9.36 10.15
C GLN A 72 -0.13 8.65 11.14
N ILE A 73 0.70 9.44 11.82
CA ILE A 73 1.58 8.98 12.90
C ILE A 73 1.36 9.89 14.10
N VAL A 74 0.83 9.33 15.19
CA VAL A 74 0.64 10.02 16.45
C VAL A 74 1.63 9.47 17.49
N ARG A 75 2.64 10.27 17.83
CA ARG A 75 3.62 9.93 18.86
C ARG A 75 3.07 10.26 20.22
N ARG A 76 3.29 9.37 21.18
CA ARG A 76 2.86 9.52 22.57
C ARG A 76 3.98 9.09 23.52
N THR A 77 3.94 9.59 24.75
CA THR A 77 4.90 9.21 25.79
C THR A 77 4.20 8.36 26.86
N THR A 78 4.83 7.28 27.24
CA THR A 78 4.37 6.47 28.39
C THR A 78 4.61 7.18 29.72
N LYS A 79 4.04 6.69 30.80
CA LYS A 79 4.29 7.21 32.16
C LYS A 79 5.78 7.14 32.57
N ASN A 80 6.53 6.24 31.96
CA ASN A 80 7.97 6.06 32.22
C ASN A 80 8.87 6.92 31.33
N GLY A 81 8.29 7.75 30.44
CA GLY A 81 9.04 8.60 29.53
C GLY A 81 9.38 7.95 28.17
N ASP A 82 9.04 6.68 27.96
CA ASP A 82 9.30 6.01 26.68
C ASP A 82 8.34 6.49 25.59
N ILE A 83 8.83 6.62 24.37
CA ILE A 83 8.02 7.01 23.22
C ILE A 83 7.43 5.78 22.54
N TRP A 84 6.17 5.86 22.17
CA TRP A 84 5.45 4.92 21.33
C TRP A 84 4.62 5.67 20.28
N ALA A 85 4.17 4.98 19.22
CA ALA A 85 3.35 5.61 18.21
C ALA A 85 2.08 4.80 17.92
N SER A 86 0.99 5.53 17.68
CA SER A 86 -0.18 5.02 16.97
C SER A 86 -0.03 5.37 15.50
N VAL A 87 0.04 4.37 14.65
CA VAL A 87 0.22 4.52 13.21
C VAL A 87 -1.09 4.15 12.54
N THR A 88 -1.68 5.10 11.80
CA THR A 88 -2.84 4.83 10.94
C THR A 88 -2.32 4.40 9.58
N ILE A 89 -2.77 3.24 9.14
CA ILE A 89 -2.51 2.72 7.81
C ILE A 89 -3.81 2.57 7.03
N GLU A 90 -3.75 2.71 5.73
CA GLU A 90 -4.89 2.46 4.83
C GLU A 90 -4.49 1.55 3.68
N ASP A 91 -5.44 0.75 3.22
CA ASP A 91 -5.39 0.06 1.95
C ASP A 91 -6.49 0.62 1.02
N LEU A 92 -6.86 -0.10 -0.03
CA LEU A 92 -7.87 0.36 -0.99
C LEU A 92 -9.29 0.45 -0.39
N ASP A 93 -9.55 -0.28 0.70
CA ASP A 93 -10.92 -0.52 1.18
C ASP A 93 -11.14 0.00 2.60
N ALA A 94 -10.10 0.13 3.42
CA ALA A 94 -10.24 0.49 4.83
C ALA A 94 -8.99 1.17 5.42
N THR A 95 -9.20 1.81 6.57
CA THR A 95 -8.15 2.34 7.43
C THR A 95 -8.09 1.56 8.74
N PHE A 96 -6.90 1.42 9.30
CA PHE A 96 -6.72 0.71 10.56
C PHE A 96 -5.60 1.33 11.41
N ASN A 97 -5.77 1.32 12.75
CA ASN A 97 -4.79 1.85 13.68
C ASN A 97 -3.93 0.74 14.27
N VAL A 98 -2.62 0.90 14.21
CA VAL A 98 -1.64 -0.04 14.75
C VAL A 98 -0.84 0.63 15.86
N ALA A 99 -0.79 0.00 17.04
CA ALA A 99 0.03 0.47 18.14
C ALA A 99 1.46 -0.06 18.01
N CYS A 100 2.42 0.84 17.92
CA CYS A 100 3.85 0.55 17.90
C CYS A 100 4.44 0.90 19.26
N PHE A 101 4.49 -0.09 20.18
CA PHE A 101 5.01 0.10 21.53
C PHE A 101 6.52 0.40 21.55
N PRO A 102 7.09 0.94 22.64
CA PRO A 102 8.43 1.52 22.66
C PRO A 102 9.53 0.65 22.06
N LYS A 103 9.56 -0.65 22.39
CA LYS A 103 10.57 -1.59 21.85
C LYS A 103 10.50 -1.72 20.32
N VAL A 104 9.30 -1.69 19.75
CA VAL A 104 9.09 -1.76 18.31
C VAL A 104 9.35 -0.39 17.71
N TYR A 105 8.79 0.67 18.31
CA TYR A 105 8.92 2.05 17.83
C TYR A 105 10.40 2.45 17.62
N GLN A 106 11.28 2.20 18.59
CA GLN A 106 12.70 2.51 18.48
C GLN A 106 13.39 1.88 17.25
N ARG A 107 12.94 0.69 16.84
CA ARG A 107 13.51 0.01 15.66
C ARG A 107 12.96 0.54 14.34
N ILE A 108 11.70 0.97 14.34
CA ILE A 108 10.97 1.32 13.12
C ILE A 108 10.85 2.83 12.89
N GLU A 109 11.26 3.65 13.85
CA GLU A 109 11.16 5.11 13.74
C GLU A 109 11.70 5.66 12.41
N PRO A 110 12.86 5.17 11.88
CA PRO A 110 13.36 5.64 10.58
C PRO A 110 12.49 5.23 9.38
N LEU A 111 11.62 4.23 9.54
CA LEU A 111 10.72 3.74 8.50
C LEU A 111 9.37 4.46 8.51
N LEU A 112 9.07 5.15 9.61
CA LEU A 112 7.78 5.81 9.82
C LEU A 112 7.75 7.17 9.12
N ALA A 113 7.28 7.18 7.91
CA ALA A 113 6.98 8.39 7.15
C ALA A 113 5.54 8.33 6.61
N THR A 114 4.92 9.49 6.43
CA THR A 114 3.64 9.58 5.71
C THR A 114 3.86 9.07 4.27
N ASP A 115 2.87 8.39 3.72
CA ASP A 115 2.88 7.74 2.41
C ASP A 115 3.86 6.56 2.28
N ALA A 116 4.57 6.18 3.35
CA ALA A 116 5.33 4.93 3.37
C ALA A 116 4.39 3.73 3.34
N ILE A 117 4.70 2.75 2.51
CA ILE A 117 3.94 1.49 2.48
C ILE A 117 4.63 0.51 3.39
N LEU A 118 3.91 0.07 4.42
CA LEU A 118 4.45 -0.80 5.45
C LEU A 118 3.77 -2.18 5.42
N LYS A 119 4.59 -3.21 5.54
CA LYS A 119 4.18 -4.55 5.92
C LYS A 119 4.34 -4.69 7.42
N ILE A 120 3.25 -4.94 8.12
CA ILE A 120 3.21 -4.97 9.58
C ILE A 120 2.72 -6.32 10.04
N ARG A 121 3.53 -7.02 10.81
CA ARG A 121 3.13 -8.20 11.56
C ARG A 121 2.78 -7.78 12.98
N GLY A 122 1.62 -8.18 13.48
CA GLY A 122 1.19 -7.77 14.81
C GLY A 122 0.18 -8.72 15.41
N ARG A 123 -0.03 -8.54 16.69
CA ARG A 123 -0.99 -9.31 17.48
C ARG A 123 -2.30 -8.54 17.60
N LEU A 124 -3.39 -9.20 17.24
CA LEU A 124 -4.75 -8.71 17.44
C LEU A 124 -5.22 -9.02 18.85
N ARG A 125 -6.01 -8.12 19.39
CA ARG A 125 -6.76 -8.28 20.63
C ARG A 125 -8.07 -7.54 20.49
N GLU A 126 -9.16 -8.19 20.87
CA GLU A 126 -10.44 -7.53 21.04
C GLU A 126 -10.52 -6.81 22.37
N ARG A 127 -11.00 -5.56 22.32
CA ARG A 127 -11.29 -4.75 23.49
C ARG A 127 -12.49 -3.86 23.21
N ASP A 128 -13.49 -3.90 24.09
CA ASP A 128 -14.70 -3.07 23.99
C ASP A 128 -15.32 -3.13 22.57
N GLU A 129 -15.49 -4.35 22.04
CA GLU A 129 -16.03 -4.64 20.69
C GLU A 129 -15.17 -4.09 19.53
N THR A 130 -14.01 -3.51 19.82
CA THR A 130 -13.06 -3.04 18.81
C THR A 130 -11.84 -3.94 18.73
N VAL A 131 -11.30 -4.11 17.54
CA VAL A 131 -10.05 -4.86 17.33
C VAL A 131 -8.89 -3.87 17.41
N GLU A 132 -7.98 -4.16 18.31
CA GLU A 132 -6.70 -3.45 18.44
C GLU A 132 -5.57 -4.32 17.90
N MET A 133 -4.61 -3.72 17.22
CA MET A 133 -3.40 -4.40 16.77
C MET A 133 -2.16 -3.78 17.38
N SER A 134 -1.31 -4.63 17.96
CA SER A 134 0.01 -4.22 18.41
C SER A 134 1.08 -4.81 17.50
N ALA A 135 1.89 -3.93 16.87
CA ALA A 135 2.97 -4.35 16.00
C ALA A 135 4.03 -5.15 16.74
N SER A 136 4.52 -6.23 16.13
CA SER A 136 5.71 -6.96 16.55
C SER A 136 6.88 -6.72 15.61
N ASP A 137 6.62 -6.71 14.32
CA ASP A 137 7.60 -6.46 13.28
C ASP A 137 7.01 -5.56 12.20
N VAL A 138 7.86 -4.70 11.62
CA VAL A 138 7.48 -3.76 10.58
C VAL A 138 8.59 -3.70 9.54
N TRP A 139 8.21 -3.77 8.28
CA TRP A 139 9.10 -3.63 7.13
C TRP A 139 8.57 -2.56 6.19
N LEU A 140 9.48 -1.78 5.62
CA LEU A 140 9.16 -0.91 4.49
C LEU A 140 8.98 -1.78 3.25
N LEU A 141 7.85 -1.68 2.60
CA LEU A 141 7.60 -2.31 1.31
C LEU A 141 7.97 -1.31 0.21
N ASP A 142 9.16 -1.48 -0.37
CA ASP A 142 9.57 -0.66 -1.49
C ASP A 142 8.96 -1.22 -2.78
N ILE A 143 7.86 -0.60 -3.21
CA ILE A 143 7.15 -1.00 -4.42
C ILE A 143 7.77 -0.37 -5.67
N ARG A 144 8.76 0.52 -5.50
CA ARG A 144 9.40 1.25 -6.60
C ARG A 144 10.25 0.36 -7.51
N ASP A 145 10.78 -0.75 -6.98
CA ASP A 145 11.60 -1.70 -7.74
C ASP A 145 10.79 -2.78 -8.46
N ASN A 146 9.46 -2.71 -8.39
CA ASN A 146 8.59 -3.75 -8.96
C ASN A 146 8.08 -3.42 -10.37
N ASP A 147 8.88 -2.71 -11.18
CA ASP A 147 8.66 -2.61 -12.64
C ASP A 147 8.76 -3.99 -13.32
N SER A 148 9.12 -5.02 -12.57
CA SER A 148 9.17 -6.41 -13.02
C SER A 148 8.09 -7.30 -12.39
N LEU A 149 6.85 -6.81 -12.29
CA LEU A 149 5.73 -7.69 -11.96
C LEU A 149 5.62 -8.80 -13.01
N PRO A 150 5.55 -10.08 -12.61
CA PRO A 150 5.38 -11.16 -13.57
C PRO A 150 4.04 -10.96 -14.28
N VAL A 151 4.11 -10.67 -15.58
CA VAL A 151 2.91 -10.62 -16.41
C VAL A 151 2.44 -12.06 -16.65
N THR A 152 1.31 -12.42 -16.07
CA THR A 152 0.67 -13.72 -16.31
C THR A 152 -0.25 -13.62 -17.52
N VAL A 153 0.11 -14.26 -18.61
CA VAL A 153 -0.74 -14.35 -19.79
C VAL A 153 -1.52 -15.65 -19.75
N GLN A 154 -2.84 -15.56 -19.52
CA GLN A 154 -3.72 -16.73 -19.57
C GLN A 154 -4.20 -16.95 -21.01
N MET A 155 -3.97 -18.14 -21.53
CA MET A 155 -4.45 -18.55 -22.85
C MET A 155 -5.27 -19.84 -22.75
N HIS A 156 -6.34 -19.92 -23.54
CA HIS A 156 -7.08 -21.17 -23.68
C HIS A 156 -6.19 -22.25 -24.28
N GLN A 157 -6.25 -23.49 -23.76
CA GLN A 157 -5.37 -24.59 -24.15
C GLN A 157 -5.30 -24.83 -25.67
N THR A 158 -6.42 -24.65 -26.38
CA THR A 158 -6.49 -24.81 -27.83
C THR A 158 -5.73 -23.73 -28.62
N ARG A 159 -5.44 -22.58 -28.01
CA ARG A 159 -4.66 -21.48 -28.61
C ARG A 159 -3.18 -21.51 -28.19
N CYS A 160 -2.81 -22.32 -27.20
CA CYS A 160 -1.45 -22.45 -26.71
C CYS A 160 -0.62 -23.35 -27.64
N THR A 161 -0.40 -22.91 -28.87
CA THR A 161 0.44 -23.62 -29.85
C THR A 161 1.86 -23.05 -29.86
N ARG A 162 2.85 -23.90 -30.24
CA ARG A 162 4.24 -23.48 -30.27
C ARG A 162 4.50 -22.17 -31.04
N PRO A 163 3.91 -21.95 -32.25
CA PRO A 163 4.06 -20.69 -32.97
C PRO A 163 3.53 -19.47 -32.20
N VAL A 164 2.37 -19.60 -31.54
CA VAL A 164 1.77 -18.52 -30.75
C VAL A 164 2.64 -18.17 -29.54
N VAL A 165 3.20 -19.15 -28.86
CA VAL A 165 4.13 -18.93 -27.73
C VAL A 165 5.43 -18.25 -28.22
N GLU A 166 5.95 -18.62 -29.37
CA GLU A 166 7.14 -17.96 -29.96
C GLU A 166 6.86 -16.51 -30.38
N GLN A 167 5.71 -16.25 -31.00
CA GLN A 167 5.27 -14.88 -31.31
C GLN A 167 5.11 -14.02 -30.03
N LEU A 168 4.47 -14.55 -29.00
CA LEU A 168 4.32 -13.85 -27.72
C LEU A 168 5.68 -13.52 -27.10
N ARG A 169 6.63 -14.49 -27.11
CA ARG A 169 7.99 -14.24 -26.66
C ARG A 169 8.71 -13.14 -27.46
N ALA A 170 8.50 -13.10 -28.75
CA ALA A 170 9.09 -12.07 -29.62
C ALA A 170 8.52 -10.68 -29.28
N VAL A 171 7.21 -10.57 -29.07
CA VAL A 171 6.55 -9.31 -28.67
C VAL A 171 7.07 -8.85 -27.31
N LEU A 172 7.11 -9.73 -26.30
CA LEU A 172 7.58 -9.38 -24.97
C LEU A 172 9.07 -8.98 -24.95
N ARG A 173 9.91 -9.54 -25.83
CA ARG A 173 11.33 -9.13 -25.96
C ARG A 173 11.49 -7.74 -26.60
N ASN A 174 10.60 -7.36 -27.48
CA ASN A 174 10.65 -6.08 -28.18
C ASN A 174 10.00 -4.94 -27.38
N HIS A 175 9.28 -5.28 -26.32
CA HIS A 175 8.63 -4.34 -25.40
C HIS A 175 8.96 -4.74 -23.96
N PRO A 176 10.22 -4.59 -23.53
CA PRO A 176 10.56 -4.71 -22.12
C PRO A 176 9.86 -3.59 -21.38
N GLY A 177 9.03 -3.91 -20.39
CA GLY A 177 8.33 -2.95 -19.56
C GLY A 177 9.30 -2.02 -18.80
#